data_68202b379026155088897b69d1c108fe
#
_entry.id   68202b379026155088897b69d1c108fe
#
_cell.length_a   1.000
_cell.length_b   1.000
_cell.length_c   1.000
_cell.angle_alpha   90.00
_cell.angle_beta   90.00
_cell.angle_gamma   90.00
#
_symmetry.space_group_name_H-M   'P 1'
#
loop_
_entity.id
_entity.type
_entity.pdbx_description
1 polymer ?
#
loop_
_entity_poly.entity_id
_entity_poly.type
_entity_poly.pdbx_seq_one_letter_code
_entity_poly.pdbx_strand_id
1 'polypeptide(L)'
;MQPKVIAIAGPSGSGKSLLTRGLKAALVREAQLFERELSIAVVPEDAYYHSQAHLTLEERAVLNFDHPDALDHELLEHDLRQLKARKAVNIPIYDYASHTRDLCSEALQPADIILVEGCLLLSQARIRATLDLSVFVKADLAVCLQRRVVRDTQERGRTEESVHTQFESTVRPMYHAFLAPSITHADLVISGEEDPELAVSAAKARIMPLLIA
;
A
#
# COMPACT_ATOMS: atom_id res chain seq x y z
N MET A 1 -10.06 4.55 -22.34
CA MET A 1 -10.51 3.95 -21.07
C MET A 1 -10.28 4.93 -19.93
N GLN A 2 -11.20 5.04 -18.99
CA GLN A 2 -10.99 5.84 -17.77
C GLN A 2 -10.05 5.09 -16.81
N PRO A 3 -9.03 5.74 -16.22
CA PRO A 3 -8.14 5.11 -15.25
C PRO A 3 -8.89 4.44 -14.10
N LYS A 4 -8.46 3.26 -13.71
CA LYS A 4 -9.02 2.51 -12.59
C LYS A 4 -8.08 2.54 -11.39
N VAL A 5 -8.60 2.90 -10.23
CA VAL A 5 -7.85 2.92 -8.97
C VAL A 5 -8.18 1.66 -8.18
N ILE A 6 -7.16 0.87 -7.90
CA ILE A 6 -7.29 -0.42 -7.22
C ILE A 6 -6.43 -0.40 -5.96
N ALA A 7 -7.07 -0.55 -4.80
CA ALA A 7 -6.37 -0.63 -3.54
C ALA A 7 -5.92 -2.05 -3.22
N ILE A 8 -4.68 -2.19 -2.73
CA ILE A 8 -4.14 -3.41 -2.15
C ILE A 8 -3.78 -3.09 -0.70
N ALA A 9 -4.70 -3.41 0.21
CA ALA A 9 -4.60 -3.12 1.63
C ALA A 9 -4.23 -4.35 2.45
N GLY A 10 -3.82 -4.16 3.70
CA GLY A 10 -3.53 -5.24 4.65
C GLY A 10 -2.36 -4.91 5.57
N PRO A 11 -2.10 -5.68 6.62
CA PRO A 11 -1.04 -5.40 7.58
C PRO A 11 0.36 -5.48 6.96
N SER A 12 1.31 -4.79 7.58
CA SER A 12 2.73 -4.88 7.19
C SER A 12 3.22 -6.32 7.38
N GLY A 13 3.87 -6.89 6.36
CA GLY A 13 4.26 -8.31 6.35
C GLY A 13 3.19 -9.27 5.82
N SER A 14 1.99 -8.82 5.44
CA SER A 14 0.94 -9.70 4.88
C SER A 14 1.23 -10.20 3.47
N GLY A 15 2.14 -9.58 2.72
CA GLY A 15 2.43 -9.94 1.33
C GLY A 15 1.85 -8.98 0.28
N LYS A 16 1.30 -7.82 0.68
CA LYS A 16 0.76 -6.79 -0.23
C LYS A 16 1.70 -6.46 -1.40
N SER A 17 2.94 -6.11 -1.11
CA SER A 17 3.90 -5.69 -2.15
C SER A 17 4.29 -6.85 -3.08
N LEU A 18 4.25 -8.09 -2.59
CA LEU A 18 4.43 -9.27 -3.44
C LEU A 18 3.24 -9.42 -4.39
N LEU A 19 2.01 -9.31 -3.87
CA LEU A 19 0.79 -9.31 -4.68
C LEU A 19 0.80 -8.17 -5.71
N THR A 20 1.15 -6.93 -5.32
CA THR A 20 1.21 -5.76 -6.21
C THR A 20 2.16 -6.00 -7.38
N ARG A 21 3.38 -6.50 -7.11
CA ARG A 21 4.36 -6.80 -8.16
C ARG A 21 3.89 -7.93 -9.10
N GLY A 22 3.40 -9.02 -8.52
CA GLY A 22 2.89 -10.16 -9.29
C GLY A 22 1.68 -9.78 -10.15
N LEU A 23 0.76 -9.01 -9.59
CA LEU A 23 -0.43 -8.52 -10.28
C LEU A 23 -0.07 -7.56 -11.43
N LYS A 24 0.85 -6.61 -11.22
CA LYS A 24 1.36 -5.74 -12.29
C LYS A 24 1.92 -6.55 -13.45
N ALA A 25 2.78 -7.53 -13.17
CA ALA A 25 3.37 -8.39 -14.18
C ALA A 25 2.31 -9.25 -14.92
N ALA A 26 1.34 -9.80 -14.19
CA ALA A 26 0.28 -10.62 -14.77
C ALA A 26 -0.66 -9.82 -15.67
N LEU A 27 -1.04 -8.59 -15.26
CA LEU A 27 -1.91 -7.71 -16.06
C LEU A 27 -1.21 -7.23 -17.33
N VAL A 28 0.07 -6.85 -17.28
CA VAL A 28 0.84 -6.48 -18.47
C VAL A 28 0.95 -7.65 -19.43
N ARG A 29 1.25 -8.86 -18.94
CA ARG A 29 1.32 -10.06 -19.78
C ARG A 29 -0.03 -10.37 -20.42
N GLU A 30 -1.12 -10.25 -19.69
CA GLU A 30 -2.48 -10.47 -20.23
C GLU A 30 -2.79 -9.47 -21.35
N ALA A 31 -2.49 -8.19 -21.16
CA ALA A 31 -2.71 -7.16 -22.17
C ALA A 31 -1.93 -7.45 -23.47
N GLN A 32 -0.67 -7.92 -23.35
CA GLN A 32 0.15 -8.30 -24.49
C GLN A 32 -0.44 -9.46 -25.29
N LEU A 33 -1.09 -10.43 -24.64
CA LEU A 33 -1.76 -11.54 -25.33
C LEU A 33 -2.93 -11.07 -26.23
N PHE A 34 -3.50 -9.90 -25.94
CA PHE A 34 -4.57 -9.27 -26.72
C PHE A 34 -4.07 -8.08 -27.55
N GLU A 35 -2.76 -7.96 -27.77
CA GLU A 35 -2.14 -6.87 -28.54
C GLU A 35 -2.55 -5.47 -28.02
N ARG A 36 -2.73 -5.33 -26.70
CA ARG A 36 -3.09 -4.07 -26.04
C ARG A 36 -1.92 -3.54 -25.24
N GLU A 37 -1.71 -2.24 -25.33
CA GLU A 37 -0.84 -1.53 -24.38
C GLU A 37 -1.65 -1.24 -23.11
N LEU A 38 -1.09 -1.57 -21.95
CA LEU A 38 -1.68 -1.32 -20.64
C LEU A 38 -0.62 -0.66 -19.76
N SER A 39 -0.87 0.58 -19.38
CA SER A 39 -0.03 1.31 -18.45
C SER A 39 -0.48 1.10 -17.00
N ILE A 40 0.48 0.87 -16.09
CA ILE A 40 0.20 0.60 -14.67
C ILE A 40 1.13 1.44 -13.81
N ALA A 41 0.56 2.35 -13.02
CA ALA A 41 1.25 3.12 -11.98
C ALA A 41 1.07 2.42 -10.62
N VAL A 42 2.07 2.55 -9.75
CA VAL A 42 2.00 2.10 -8.35
C VAL A 42 2.19 3.29 -7.44
N VAL A 43 1.28 3.48 -6.50
CA VAL A 43 1.30 4.54 -5.49
C VAL A 43 1.42 3.90 -4.12
N PRO A 44 2.57 3.98 -3.44
CA PRO A 44 2.71 3.49 -2.08
C PRO A 44 2.09 4.50 -1.09
N GLU A 45 1.19 4.04 -0.21
CA GLU A 45 0.65 4.86 0.89
C GLU A 45 1.77 5.40 1.79
N ASP A 46 2.81 4.59 2.01
CA ASP A 46 3.95 4.96 2.85
C ASP A 46 4.72 6.20 2.35
N ALA A 47 4.61 6.57 1.08
CA ALA A 47 5.17 7.83 0.57
C ALA A 47 4.52 9.06 1.22
N TYR A 48 3.29 8.91 1.69
CA TYR A 48 2.46 10.00 2.22
C TYR A 48 2.55 10.19 3.73
N TYR A 49 3.49 9.55 4.45
CA TYR A 49 3.77 9.94 5.83
C TYR A 49 4.06 11.45 5.92
N HIS A 50 3.57 12.11 6.96
CA HIS A 50 3.86 13.53 7.17
C HIS A 50 5.36 13.79 7.34
N SER A 51 5.81 14.97 6.89
CA SER A 51 7.18 15.41 7.17
C SER A 51 7.37 15.63 8.65
N GLN A 52 8.42 15.04 9.20
CA GLN A 52 8.83 15.17 10.59
C GLN A 52 10.18 15.92 10.70
N ALA A 53 10.51 16.75 9.69
CA ALA A 53 11.79 17.45 9.61
C ALA A 53 12.06 18.41 10.79
N HIS A 54 11.01 18.83 11.51
CA HIS A 54 11.09 19.67 12.68
C HIS A 54 11.51 18.95 13.98
N LEU A 55 11.52 17.60 13.97
CA LEU A 55 11.91 16.75 15.09
C LEU A 55 13.32 16.19 14.90
N THR A 56 13.99 15.84 16.00
CA THR A 56 15.25 15.09 15.98
C THR A 56 15.02 13.64 15.53
N LEU A 57 16.07 12.91 15.17
CA LEU A 57 15.95 11.51 14.77
C LEU A 57 15.41 10.62 15.90
N GLU A 58 15.84 10.88 17.13
CA GLU A 58 15.39 10.17 18.33
C GLU A 58 13.89 10.40 18.59
N GLU A 59 13.42 11.63 18.44
CA GLU A 59 11.99 11.96 18.58
C GLU A 59 11.15 11.30 17.48
N ARG A 60 11.65 11.26 16.24
CA ARG A 60 10.97 10.55 15.14
C ARG A 60 10.88 9.04 15.37
N ALA A 61 11.95 8.44 15.92
CA ALA A 61 12.02 7.00 16.13
C ALA A 61 10.94 6.46 17.10
N VAL A 62 10.38 7.32 17.95
CA VAL A 62 9.32 6.93 18.92
C VAL A 62 7.91 7.30 18.49
N LEU A 63 7.75 7.91 17.29
CA LEU A 63 6.43 8.23 16.74
C LEU A 63 5.64 6.98 16.38
N ASN A 64 4.32 7.05 16.52
CA ASN A 64 3.42 5.99 16.06
C ASN A 64 3.08 6.15 14.57
N PHE A 65 3.89 5.56 13.69
CA PHE A 65 3.65 5.56 12.26
C PHE A 65 2.52 4.62 11.81
N ASP A 66 1.97 3.81 12.70
CA ASP A 66 0.86 2.92 12.40
C ASP A 66 -0.52 3.57 12.65
N HIS A 67 -0.55 4.80 13.20
CA HIS A 67 -1.78 5.57 13.38
C HIS A 67 -2.17 6.31 12.09
N PRO A 68 -3.47 6.39 11.72
CA PRO A 68 -3.92 7.10 10.51
C PRO A 68 -3.42 8.55 10.40
N ASP A 69 -3.31 9.27 11.51
CA ASP A 69 -2.86 10.67 11.53
C ASP A 69 -1.36 10.83 11.21
N ALA A 70 -0.61 9.73 11.11
CA ALA A 70 0.76 9.79 10.64
C ALA A 70 0.86 10.02 9.12
N LEU A 71 -0.24 9.80 8.40
CA LEU A 71 -0.31 9.84 6.93
C LEU A 71 -1.15 11.02 6.42
N ASP A 72 -0.65 11.67 5.39
CA ASP A 72 -1.33 12.74 4.66
C ASP A 72 -2.33 12.15 3.64
N HIS A 73 -3.43 11.58 4.17
CA HIS A 73 -4.47 11.00 3.32
C HIS A 73 -5.23 12.05 2.50
N GLU A 74 -5.10 13.35 2.82
CA GLU A 74 -5.67 14.42 1.99
C GLU A 74 -4.89 14.58 0.70
N LEU A 75 -3.56 14.61 0.80
CA LEU A 75 -2.69 14.65 -0.36
C LEU A 75 -2.82 13.37 -1.19
N LEU A 76 -2.86 12.19 -0.55
CA LEU A 76 -3.05 10.92 -1.26
C LEU A 76 -4.39 10.91 -2.03
N GLU A 77 -5.49 11.32 -1.40
CA GLU A 77 -6.79 11.44 -2.08
C GLU A 77 -6.71 12.39 -3.29
N HIS A 78 -6.10 13.58 -3.08
CA HIS A 78 -5.92 14.55 -4.15
C HIS A 78 -5.19 13.95 -5.35
N ASP A 79 -4.04 13.29 -5.09
CA ASP A 79 -3.21 12.71 -6.14
C ASP A 79 -3.90 11.56 -6.87
N LEU A 80 -4.62 10.69 -6.16
CA LEU A 80 -5.43 9.64 -6.79
C LEU A 80 -6.50 10.22 -7.71
N ARG A 81 -7.17 11.30 -7.30
CA ARG A 81 -8.16 12.01 -8.14
C ARG A 81 -7.52 12.65 -9.37
N GLN A 82 -6.33 13.25 -9.24
CA GLN A 82 -5.61 13.83 -10.39
C GLN A 82 -5.19 12.73 -11.38
N LEU A 83 -4.61 11.63 -10.90
CA LEU A 83 -4.23 10.49 -11.74
C LEU A 83 -5.46 9.88 -12.45
N LYS A 84 -6.60 9.77 -11.75
CA LYS A 84 -7.87 9.30 -12.32
C LYS A 84 -8.41 10.26 -13.39
N ALA A 85 -8.12 11.56 -13.27
CA ALA A 85 -8.42 12.59 -14.26
C ALA A 85 -7.34 12.69 -15.38
N ARG A 86 -6.42 11.73 -15.47
CA ARG A 86 -5.29 11.69 -16.42
C ARG A 86 -4.32 12.86 -16.30
N LYS A 87 -4.13 13.37 -15.09
CA LYS A 87 -3.13 14.41 -14.79
C LYS A 87 -1.95 13.80 -14.04
N ALA A 88 -0.74 14.21 -14.38
CA ALA A 88 0.46 13.85 -13.65
C ALA A 88 0.46 14.49 -12.26
N VAL A 89 1.08 13.81 -11.29
CA VAL A 89 1.28 14.27 -9.91
C VAL A 89 2.74 14.16 -9.51
N ASN A 90 3.11 14.81 -8.41
CA ASN A 90 4.42 14.66 -7.80
C ASN A 90 4.21 13.95 -6.44
N ILE A 91 4.46 12.64 -6.40
CA ILE A 91 4.35 11.88 -5.16
C ILE A 91 5.54 12.15 -4.25
N PRO A 92 5.32 12.28 -2.93
CA PRO A 92 6.41 12.42 -1.98
C PRO A 92 7.35 11.22 -2.01
N ILE A 93 8.58 11.42 -1.54
CA ILE A 93 9.53 10.34 -1.25
C ILE A 93 9.67 10.26 0.26
N TYR A 94 9.48 9.06 0.83
CA TYR A 94 9.68 8.82 2.25
C TYR A 94 10.98 8.07 2.49
N ASP A 95 11.81 8.62 3.37
CA ASP A 95 13.06 7.99 3.77
C ASP A 95 12.88 7.22 5.09
N TYR A 96 12.92 5.90 5.02
CA TYR A 96 12.78 5.03 6.18
C TYR A 96 13.97 5.11 7.14
N ALA A 97 15.16 5.56 6.70
CA ALA A 97 16.33 5.68 7.56
C ALA A 97 16.26 6.92 8.43
N SER A 98 15.75 8.03 7.89
CA SER A 98 15.59 9.29 8.61
C SER A 98 14.20 9.49 9.21
N HIS A 99 13.26 8.56 8.97
CA HIS A 99 11.87 8.62 9.43
C HIS A 99 11.14 9.93 9.08
N THR A 100 11.33 10.43 7.85
CA THR A 100 10.65 11.64 7.37
C THR A 100 10.54 11.66 5.85
N ARG A 101 9.70 12.57 5.30
CA ARG A 101 9.69 12.88 3.86
C ARG A 101 10.99 13.53 3.44
N ASP A 102 11.48 13.15 2.25
CA ASP A 102 12.50 13.87 1.53
C ASP A 102 11.97 15.26 1.07
N LEU A 103 12.89 16.15 0.75
CA LEU A 103 12.57 17.44 0.11
C LEU A 103 12.22 17.26 -1.37
N CYS A 104 12.64 16.15 -1.97
CA CYS A 104 12.34 15.78 -3.34
C CYS A 104 10.99 15.06 -3.45
N SER A 105 10.43 15.09 -4.65
CA SER A 105 9.25 14.31 -5.04
C SER A 105 9.51 13.63 -6.38
N GLU A 106 8.77 12.58 -6.68
CA GLU A 106 8.86 11.85 -7.93
C GLU A 106 7.64 12.14 -8.80
N ALA A 107 7.88 12.51 -10.06
CA ALA A 107 6.80 12.75 -11.01
C ALA A 107 6.19 11.41 -11.45
N LEU A 108 4.90 11.21 -11.18
CA LEU A 108 4.14 10.04 -11.60
C LEU A 108 3.17 10.41 -12.71
N GLN A 109 3.31 9.74 -13.85
CA GLN A 109 2.40 9.90 -14.99
C GLN A 109 1.09 9.13 -14.77
N PRO A 110 -0.04 9.63 -15.29
CA PRO A 110 -1.30 8.90 -15.24
C PRO A 110 -1.20 7.59 -16.03
N ALA A 111 -1.89 6.56 -15.55
CA ALA A 111 -1.89 5.24 -16.12
C ALA A 111 -3.32 4.69 -16.25
N ASP A 112 -3.50 3.61 -17.01
CA ASP A 112 -4.80 2.94 -17.16
C ASP A 112 -5.23 2.24 -15.87
N ILE A 113 -4.25 1.72 -15.12
CA ILE A 113 -4.45 1.18 -13.78
C ILE A 113 -3.53 1.91 -12.81
N ILE A 114 -4.09 2.31 -11.68
CA ILE A 114 -3.38 2.90 -10.54
C ILE A 114 -3.53 1.90 -9.39
N LEU A 115 -2.45 1.18 -9.09
CA LEU A 115 -2.38 0.30 -7.91
C LEU A 115 -1.93 1.14 -6.73
N VAL A 116 -2.81 1.37 -5.75
CA VAL A 116 -2.43 2.00 -4.48
C VAL A 116 -2.26 0.94 -3.41
N GLU A 117 -1.07 0.86 -2.80
CA GLU A 117 -0.80 -0.14 -1.76
C GLU A 117 -0.50 0.51 -0.42
N GLY A 118 -1.07 -0.06 0.65
CA GLY A 118 -0.85 0.44 1.99
C GLY A 118 -1.58 -0.32 3.10
N CYS A 119 -1.33 0.09 4.33
CA CYS A 119 -1.97 -0.56 5.47
C CYS A 119 -3.34 0.05 5.79
N LEU A 120 -3.46 1.38 5.72
CA LEU A 120 -4.58 2.14 6.26
C LEU A 120 -5.60 2.60 5.20
N LEU A 121 -5.38 2.28 3.92
CA LEU A 121 -6.22 2.71 2.80
C LEU A 121 -7.72 2.50 3.03
N LEU A 122 -8.11 1.33 3.49
CA LEU A 122 -9.52 0.99 3.67
C LEU A 122 -10.10 1.51 4.99
N SER A 123 -9.29 1.97 5.93
CA SER A 123 -9.77 2.65 7.13
C SER A 123 -10.27 4.07 6.81
N GLN A 124 -9.82 4.67 5.70
CA GLN A 124 -10.11 6.05 5.32
C GLN A 124 -11.27 6.14 4.33
N ALA A 125 -12.40 6.73 4.77
CA ALA A 125 -13.58 6.88 3.91
C ALA A 125 -13.29 7.69 2.64
N ARG A 126 -12.44 8.73 2.74
CA ARG A 126 -12.03 9.57 1.60
C ARG A 126 -11.25 8.79 0.54
N ILE A 127 -10.38 7.88 0.96
CA ILE A 127 -9.63 7.01 0.05
C ILE A 127 -10.59 6.01 -0.60
N ARG A 128 -11.44 5.32 0.19
CA ARG A 128 -12.43 4.38 -0.36
C ARG A 128 -13.29 5.01 -1.44
N ALA A 129 -13.65 6.28 -1.32
CA ALA A 129 -14.45 7.01 -2.32
C ALA A 129 -13.74 7.22 -3.68
N THR A 130 -12.43 6.99 -3.77
CA THR A 130 -11.66 7.10 -5.02
C THR A 130 -11.49 5.75 -5.72
N LEU A 131 -11.75 4.65 -5.03
CA LEU A 131 -11.42 3.28 -5.49
C LEU A 131 -12.48 2.75 -6.45
N ASP A 132 -12.03 1.98 -7.44
CA ASP A 132 -12.88 1.17 -8.33
C ASP A 132 -12.90 -0.30 -7.88
N LEU A 133 -11.89 -0.73 -7.13
CA LEU A 133 -11.80 -2.06 -6.51
C LEU A 133 -10.88 -2.01 -5.29
N SER A 134 -11.19 -2.79 -4.28
CA SER A 134 -10.38 -2.94 -3.07
C SER A 134 -10.08 -4.40 -2.76
N VAL A 135 -8.80 -4.71 -2.55
CA VAL A 135 -8.30 -6.02 -2.17
C VAL A 135 -7.65 -5.92 -0.79
N PHE A 136 -8.04 -6.77 0.14
CA PHE A 136 -7.39 -6.88 1.44
C PHE A 136 -6.58 -8.18 1.51
N VAL A 137 -5.29 -8.06 1.75
CA VAL A 137 -4.38 -9.19 1.96
C VAL A 137 -4.33 -9.51 3.46
N LYS A 138 -5.05 -10.56 3.85
CA LYS A 138 -5.13 -11.03 5.23
C LYS A 138 -3.99 -12.01 5.52
N ALA A 139 -3.33 -11.87 6.66
CA ALA A 139 -2.40 -12.84 7.21
C ALA A 139 -2.46 -12.82 8.74
N ASP A 140 -2.06 -13.92 9.37
CA ASP A 140 -1.91 -13.99 10.82
C ASP A 140 -0.86 -12.97 11.30
N LEU A 141 -1.13 -12.32 12.43
CA LEU A 141 -0.21 -11.31 12.98
C LEU A 141 1.14 -11.90 13.37
N ALA A 142 1.20 -13.19 13.79
CA ALA A 142 2.45 -13.85 14.09
C ALA A 142 3.28 -14.06 12.81
N VAL A 143 2.64 -14.44 11.70
CA VAL A 143 3.29 -14.53 10.38
C VAL A 143 3.77 -13.16 9.91
N CYS A 144 2.94 -12.13 10.08
CA CYS A 144 3.33 -10.74 9.75
C CYS A 144 4.55 -10.29 10.55
N LEU A 145 4.60 -10.58 11.85
CA LEU A 145 5.73 -10.26 12.72
C LEU A 145 7.01 -10.97 12.26
N GLN A 146 6.95 -12.28 12.02
CA GLN A 146 8.11 -13.03 11.54
C GLN A 146 8.68 -12.45 10.24
N ARG A 147 7.81 -12.15 9.27
CA ARG A 147 8.23 -11.54 7.99
C ARG A 147 8.81 -10.13 8.18
N ARG A 148 8.27 -9.35 9.11
CA ARG A 148 8.81 -8.03 9.48
C ARG A 148 10.18 -8.16 10.11
N VAL A 149 10.39 -9.09 11.04
CA VAL A 149 11.70 -9.32 11.68
C VAL A 149 12.75 -9.57 10.60
N VAL A 150 12.50 -10.52 9.69
CA VAL A 150 13.44 -10.83 8.61
C VAL A 150 13.73 -9.61 7.74
N ARG A 151 12.69 -8.93 7.24
CA ARG A 151 12.86 -7.76 6.36
C ARG A 151 13.56 -6.60 7.07
N ASP A 152 13.11 -6.21 8.27
CA ASP A 152 13.56 -5.00 8.94
C ASP A 152 14.99 -5.16 9.49
N THR A 153 15.41 -6.38 9.81
CA THR A 153 16.81 -6.66 10.20
C THR A 153 17.74 -6.68 8.99
N GLN A 154 17.31 -7.22 7.84
CA GLN A 154 18.15 -7.33 6.65
C GLN A 154 18.20 -6.04 5.82
N GLU A 155 17.09 -5.31 5.71
CA GLU A 155 16.95 -4.20 4.76
C GLU A 155 16.93 -2.83 5.44
N ARG A 156 16.57 -2.74 6.74
CA ARG A 156 16.36 -1.47 7.45
C ARG A 156 17.30 -1.26 8.64
N GLY A 157 18.27 -2.15 8.84
CA GLY A 157 19.28 -2.04 9.89
C GLY A 157 18.72 -2.07 11.32
N ARG A 158 17.52 -2.63 11.53
CA ARG A 158 16.89 -2.72 12.84
C ARG A 158 17.33 -3.96 13.60
N THR A 159 17.26 -3.93 14.93
CA THR A 159 17.41 -5.13 15.76
C THR A 159 16.08 -5.88 15.88
N GLU A 160 16.14 -7.19 16.04
CA GLU A 160 14.94 -8.02 16.26
C GLU A 160 14.14 -7.53 17.48
N GLU A 161 14.82 -7.22 18.59
CA GLU A 161 14.19 -6.67 19.79
C GLU A 161 13.41 -5.38 19.49
N SER A 162 13.97 -4.47 18.70
CA SER A 162 13.30 -3.21 18.33
C SER A 162 12.06 -3.46 17.48
N VAL A 163 12.08 -4.46 16.60
CA VAL A 163 10.93 -4.84 15.77
C VAL A 163 9.82 -5.43 16.64
N HIS A 164 10.15 -6.34 17.56
CA HIS A 164 9.19 -6.92 18.51
C HIS A 164 8.56 -5.85 19.41
N THR A 165 9.38 -4.97 19.99
CA THR A 165 8.90 -3.87 20.86
C THR A 165 7.91 -2.96 20.11
N GLN A 166 8.24 -2.53 18.90
CA GLN A 166 7.32 -1.72 18.09
C GLN A 166 6.06 -2.49 17.73
N PHE A 167 6.19 -3.76 17.39
CA PHE A 167 5.04 -4.56 16.99
C PHE A 167 4.00 -4.66 18.10
N GLU A 168 4.43 -4.87 19.33
CA GLU A 168 3.53 -4.98 20.48
C GLU A 168 3.00 -3.60 20.94
N SER A 169 3.85 -2.56 20.88
CA SER A 169 3.49 -1.22 21.38
C SER A 169 2.60 -0.41 20.44
N THR A 170 2.79 -0.53 19.12
CA THR A 170 2.06 0.28 18.13
C THR A 170 1.35 -0.57 17.07
N VAL A 171 2.05 -1.48 16.38
CA VAL A 171 1.50 -2.19 15.22
C VAL A 171 0.26 -3.01 15.57
N ARG A 172 0.35 -3.85 16.62
CA ARG A 172 -0.77 -4.70 17.04
C ARG A 172 -1.98 -3.90 17.54
N PRO A 173 -1.83 -2.88 18.41
CA PRO A 173 -2.96 -2.02 18.80
C PRO A 173 -3.61 -1.31 17.61
N MET A 174 -2.81 -0.74 16.70
CA MET A 174 -3.34 -0.03 15.53
C MET A 174 -3.98 -0.97 14.52
N TYR A 175 -3.47 -2.20 14.38
CA TYR A 175 -4.14 -3.24 13.61
C TYR A 175 -5.57 -3.48 14.10
N HIS A 176 -5.75 -3.68 15.41
CA HIS A 176 -7.09 -3.93 15.96
C HIS A 176 -8.00 -2.72 15.90
N ALA A 177 -7.44 -1.51 16.07
CA ALA A 177 -8.21 -0.28 16.05
C ALA A 177 -8.67 0.13 14.64
N PHE A 178 -7.82 -0.04 13.61
CA PHE A 178 -8.06 0.54 12.30
C PHE A 178 -8.08 -0.48 11.16
N LEU A 179 -7.13 -1.44 11.12
CA LEU A 179 -7.01 -2.35 9.99
C LEU A 179 -8.04 -3.48 10.02
N ALA A 180 -8.17 -4.18 11.14
CA ALA A 180 -9.10 -5.30 11.26
C ALA A 180 -10.55 -4.90 10.96
N PRO A 181 -11.08 -3.78 11.49
CA PRO A 181 -12.42 -3.32 11.12
C PRO A 181 -12.55 -2.97 9.63
N SER A 182 -11.48 -2.49 8.99
CA SER A 182 -11.50 -2.04 7.59
C SER A 182 -11.66 -3.19 6.57
N ILE A 183 -11.44 -4.43 6.98
CA ILE A 183 -11.66 -5.62 6.12
C ILE A 183 -13.09 -5.66 5.55
N THR A 184 -14.07 -5.18 6.30
CA THR A 184 -15.48 -5.13 5.87
C THR A 184 -15.73 -4.24 4.65
N HIS A 185 -14.76 -3.39 4.31
CA HIS A 185 -14.81 -2.51 3.14
C HIS A 185 -14.07 -3.07 1.92
N ALA A 186 -13.50 -4.28 2.02
CA ALA A 186 -12.82 -4.90 0.89
C ALA A 186 -13.81 -5.64 -0.03
N ASP A 187 -13.67 -5.42 -1.35
CA ASP A 187 -14.42 -6.17 -2.37
C ASP A 187 -13.90 -7.60 -2.52
N LEU A 188 -12.63 -7.81 -2.17
CA LEU A 188 -11.97 -9.11 -2.21
C LEU A 188 -11.00 -9.25 -1.02
N VAL A 189 -11.09 -10.35 -0.29
CA VAL A 189 -10.13 -10.72 0.74
C VAL A 189 -9.30 -11.90 0.24
N ILE A 190 -7.99 -11.77 0.27
CA ILE A 190 -7.03 -12.79 -0.19
C ILE A 190 -6.14 -13.19 0.98
N SER A 191 -5.84 -14.49 1.08
CA SER A 191 -4.83 -14.98 2.02
C SER A 191 -3.42 -14.60 1.53
N GLY A 192 -2.64 -13.97 2.41
CA GLY A 192 -1.21 -13.70 2.18
C GLY A 192 -0.30 -14.83 2.65
N GLU A 193 -0.87 -15.96 3.02
CA GLU A 193 -0.16 -17.16 3.52
C GLU A 193 -0.24 -18.32 2.52
N GLU A 194 -1.12 -18.21 1.53
CA GLU A 194 -1.25 -19.15 0.45
C GLU A 194 -0.26 -18.87 -0.69
N ASP A 195 -0.31 -19.72 -1.73
CA ASP A 195 0.50 -19.56 -2.94
C ASP A 195 0.29 -18.16 -3.56
N PRO A 196 1.34 -17.35 -3.72
CA PRO A 196 1.26 -16.03 -4.33
C PRO A 196 0.64 -16.03 -5.74
N GLU A 197 0.79 -17.10 -6.52
CA GLU A 197 0.21 -17.20 -7.87
C GLU A 197 -1.31 -17.31 -7.83
N LEU A 198 -1.86 -18.02 -6.83
CA LEU A 198 -3.30 -18.09 -6.60
C LEU A 198 -3.87 -16.72 -6.20
N ALA A 199 -3.17 -16.00 -5.32
CA ALA A 199 -3.52 -14.66 -4.90
C ALA A 199 -3.56 -13.68 -6.10
N VAL A 200 -2.53 -13.72 -6.95
CA VAL A 200 -2.45 -12.91 -8.19
C VAL A 200 -3.58 -13.28 -9.15
N SER A 201 -3.85 -14.56 -9.34
CA SER A 201 -4.91 -15.04 -10.25
C SER A 201 -6.29 -14.56 -9.77
N ALA A 202 -6.58 -14.66 -8.48
CA ALA A 202 -7.84 -14.19 -7.89
C ALA A 202 -8.03 -12.68 -8.05
N ALA A 203 -7.00 -11.89 -7.74
CA ALA A 203 -7.04 -10.44 -7.90
C ALA A 203 -7.21 -10.05 -9.38
N LYS A 204 -6.43 -10.65 -10.29
CA LYS A 204 -6.54 -10.44 -11.74
C LYS A 204 -7.96 -10.70 -12.24
N ALA A 205 -8.58 -11.80 -11.85
CA ALA A 205 -9.94 -12.16 -12.26
C ALA A 205 -10.99 -11.11 -11.87
N ARG A 206 -10.77 -10.38 -10.76
CA ARG A 206 -11.65 -9.27 -10.34
C ARG A 206 -11.39 -7.97 -11.09
N ILE A 207 -10.15 -7.75 -11.54
CA ILE A 207 -9.73 -6.51 -12.23
C ILE A 207 -10.09 -6.55 -13.71
N MET A 208 -9.90 -7.68 -14.36
CA MET A 208 -10.11 -7.80 -15.83
C MET A 208 -11.47 -7.27 -16.32
N PRO A 209 -12.60 -7.53 -15.65
CA PRO A 209 -13.90 -6.98 -16.07
C PRO A 209 -13.96 -5.44 -16.05
N LEU A 210 -13.19 -4.79 -15.16
CA LEU A 210 -13.15 -3.32 -15.06
C LEU A 210 -12.43 -2.66 -16.25
N LEU A 211 -11.61 -3.43 -16.98
CA LEU A 211 -10.83 -2.96 -18.13
C LEU A 211 -11.57 -3.12 -19.45
N ILE A 212 -12.67 -3.86 -19.44
CA ILE A 212 -13.47 -4.18 -20.63
C ILE A 212 -14.76 -3.34 -20.68
N ALA A 213 -15.19 -2.86 -19.50
CA ALA A 213 -16.34 -1.97 -19.36
C ALA A 213 -15.96 -0.51 -19.68
#